data_1c330527c11e8a1dd96a655fc077c772
#
_entry.id   1c330527c11e8a1dd96a655fc077c772
#
_cell.length_a   1.000
_cell.length_b   1.000
_cell.length_c   1.000
_cell.angle_alpha   90.00
_cell.angle_beta   90.00
_cell.angle_gamma   90.00
#
_symmetry.space_group_name_H-M   'P 1'
#
loop_
_entity.id
_entity.type
_entity.pdbx_description
1 polymer ?
#
loop_
_entity_poly.entity_id
_entity_poly.type
_entity_poly.pdbx_seq_one_letter_code
_entity_poly.pdbx_strand_id
1 'polypeptide(L)'
;MPRYPMAFAEIRSRMFTMQALRDRAMDVHMELDEVLREDGPGNPGVQMLTNQFIQLADAFQDHLDQLESSGITIQSLDPAHCSFASPVEGCDVVVSWSENEGLELDVMPEFSSGSERHPLMRE
;
A
#
# COMPACT_ATOMS: atom_id res chain seq x y z
N MET A 1 -20.51 -9.81 10.96
CA MET A 1 -20.73 -8.43 10.61
C MET A 1 -20.25 -8.12 9.21
N PRO A 2 -21.11 -7.58 8.40
CA PRO A 2 -20.67 -7.26 7.05
C PRO A 2 -19.59 -6.19 7.08
N ARG A 3 -18.65 -6.36 6.23
CA ARG A 3 -17.59 -5.40 6.08
C ARG A 3 -17.83 -4.60 4.81
N TYR A 4 -17.89 -3.31 4.96
CA TYR A 4 -18.06 -2.46 3.81
C TYR A 4 -16.74 -2.40 3.04
N PRO A 5 -16.77 -2.60 1.74
CA PRO A 5 -15.55 -2.47 0.97
C PRO A 5 -15.05 -1.04 1.04
N MET A 6 -13.74 -0.91 1.10
CA MET A 6 -13.15 0.40 1.06
C MET A 6 -13.35 0.99 -0.33
N ALA A 7 -13.77 2.26 -0.40
CA ALA A 7 -13.96 2.91 -1.68
C ALA A 7 -12.64 3.01 -2.43
N PHE A 8 -12.71 2.88 -3.75
CA PHE A 8 -11.50 2.93 -4.57
C PHE A 8 -10.73 4.24 -4.37
N ALA A 9 -11.47 5.36 -4.25
CA ALA A 9 -10.82 6.64 -4.02
C ALA A 9 -10.04 6.65 -2.71
N GLU A 10 -10.57 5.96 -1.69
CA GLU A 10 -9.87 5.86 -0.41
C GLU A 10 -8.64 4.98 -0.53
N ILE A 11 -8.74 3.86 -1.26
CA ILE A 11 -7.58 2.98 -1.48
C ILE A 11 -6.45 3.77 -2.11
N ARG A 12 -6.77 4.48 -3.18
CA ARG A 12 -5.78 5.26 -3.92
C ARG A 12 -5.18 6.35 -3.04
N SER A 13 -6.03 7.04 -2.29
CA SER A 13 -5.57 8.11 -1.40
C SER A 13 -4.61 7.57 -0.35
N ARG A 14 -4.93 6.41 0.25
CA ARG A 14 -4.06 5.82 1.25
C ARG A 14 -2.73 5.38 0.65
N MET A 15 -2.76 4.82 -0.57
CA MET A 15 -1.52 4.41 -1.23
C MET A 15 -0.61 5.60 -1.49
N PHE A 16 -1.18 6.71 -1.97
CA PHE A 16 -0.38 7.91 -2.21
C PHE A 16 0.11 8.54 -0.92
N THR A 17 -0.71 8.50 0.13
CA THR A 17 -0.27 8.98 1.44
C THR A 17 0.89 8.14 1.96
N MET A 18 0.82 6.82 1.77
CA MET A 18 1.92 5.94 2.20
C MET A 18 3.21 6.25 1.45
N GLN A 19 3.11 6.56 0.15
CA GLN A 19 4.29 6.98 -0.60
C GLN A 19 4.90 8.24 0.00
N ALA A 20 4.06 9.21 0.32
CA ALA A 20 4.54 10.47 0.89
C ALA A 20 5.15 10.25 2.27
N LEU A 21 4.54 9.41 3.09
CA LEU A 21 5.07 9.10 4.41
C LEU A 21 6.42 8.40 4.31
N ARG A 22 6.54 7.45 3.38
CA ARG A 22 7.80 6.76 3.18
C ARG A 22 8.90 7.74 2.76
N ASP A 23 8.58 8.63 1.81
CA ASP A 23 9.58 9.59 1.33
C ASP A 23 10.01 10.51 2.46
N ARG A 24 9.06 10.96 3.26
CA ARG A 24 9.37 11.83 4.40
C ARG A 24 10.21 11.08 5.44
N ALA A 25 9.88 9.81 5.70
CA ALA A 25 10.64 8.99 6.64
C ALA A 25 12.07 8.79 6.16
N MET A 26 12.25 8.60 4.86
CA MET A 26 13.61 8.47 4.31
C MET A 26 14.41 9.75 4.47
N ASP A 27 13.76 10.90 4.26
CA ASP A 27 14.43 12.18 4.46
C ASP A 27 14.86 12.37 5.91
N VAL A 28 13.98 12.03 6.84
CA VAL A 28 14.29 12.13 8.27
C VAL A 28 15.42 11.18 8.63
N HIS A 29 15.39 9.97 8.07
CA HIS A 29 16.44 8.99 8.32
C HIS A 29 17.80 9.48 7.83
N MET A 30 17.83 10.08 6.65
CA MET A 30 19.08 10.62 6.11
C MET A 30 19.59 11.78 6.96
N GLU A 31 18.68 12.62 7.42
CA GLU A 31 19.07 13.72 8.28
C GLU A 31 19.60 13.22 9.62
N LEU A 32 18.96 12.19 10.16
CA LEU A 32 19.41 11.58 11.41
C LEU A 32 20.81 10.97 11.25
N ASP A 33 21.04 10.25 10.15
CA ASP A 33 22.37 9.70 9.88
C ASP A 33 23.43 10.79 9.84
N GLU A 34 23.10 11.90 9.22
CA GLU A 34 24.05 13.01 9.08
C GLU A 34 24.38 13.61 10.44
N VAL A 35 23.36 13.82 11.27
CA VAL A 35 23.55 14.38 12.61
C VAL A 35 24.40 13.43 13.45
N LEU A 36 24.10 12.14 13.40
CA LEU A 36 24.87 11.13 14.14
C LEU A 36 26.33 11.10 13.72
N ARG A 37 26.56 11.25 12.42
CA ARG A 37 27.91 11.22 11.87
C ARG A 37 28.71 12.45 12.28
N GLU A 38 28.07 13.62 12.31
CA GLU A 38 28.76 14.86 12.60
C GLU A 38 28.88 15.16 14.08
N ASP A 39 27.80 14.93 14.83
CA ASP A 39 27.73 15.38 16.22
C ASP A 39 27.61 14.23 17.22
N GLY A 40 27.35 13.03 16.74
CA GLY A 40 27.19 11.87 17.61
C GLY A 40 25.85 11.81 18.29
N PRO A 41 25.63 10.74 19.08
CA PRO A 41 24.31 10.49 19.66
C PRO A 41 23.90 11.45 20.76
N GLY A 42 24.81 12.29 21.24
CA GLY A 42 24.47 13.26 22.28
C GLY A 42 23.75 14.49 21.79
N ASN A 43 23.62 14.68 20.49
CA ASN A 43 22.95 15.85 19.94
C ASN A 43 21.45 15.77 20.23
N PRO A 44 20.85 16.84 20.80
CA PRO A 44 19.39 16.82 21.07
C PRO A 44 18.56 16.61 19.82
N GLY A 45 19.06 16.97 18.64
CA GLY A 45 18.34 16.73 17.39
C GLY A 45 18.13 15.26 17.09
N VAL A 46 18.99 14.39 17.62
CA VAL A 46 18.84 12.94 17.43
C VAL A 46 17.51 12.45 18.00
N GLN A 47 17.19 12.91 19.21
CA GLN A 47 15.93 12.51 19.85
C GLN A 47 14.73 13.01 19.04
N MET A 48 14.78 14.25 18.60
CA MET A 48 13.68 14.82 17.82
C MET A 48 13.48 14.09 16.50
N LEU A 49 14.58 13.84 15.78
CA LEU A 49 14.49 13.16 14.49
C LEU A 49 14.04 11.71 14.67
N THR A 50 14.51 11.05 15.72
CA THR A 50 14.07 9.68 16.00
C THR A 50 12.56 9.64 16.25
N ASN A 51 12.06 10.58 17.05
CA ASN A 51 10.63 10.66 17.32
C ASN A 51 9.83 10.93 16.06
N GLN A 52 10.32 11.80 15.19
CA GLN A 52 9.66 12.07 13.92
C GLN A 52 9.60 10.81 13.05
N PHE A 53 10.71 10.08 13.00
CA PHE A 53 10.75 8.87 12.21
C PHE A 53 9.73 7.85 12.72
N ILE A 54 9.66 7.68 14.04
CA ILE A 54 8.72 6.74 14.64
C ILE A 54 7.28 7.13 14.32
N GLN A 55 6.96 8.43 14.41
CA GLN A 55 5.61 8.89 14.10
C GLN A 55 5.24 8.63 12.64
N LEU A 56 6.20 8.85 11.74
CA LEU A 56 5.96 8.59 10.32
C LEU A 56 5.78 7.10 10.06
N ALA A 57 6.58 6.26 10.72
CA ALA A 57 6.45 4.81 10.57
C ALA A 57 5.11 4.32 11.12
N ASP A 58 4.66 4.88 12.24
CA ASP A 58 3.38 4.50 12.82
C ASP A 58 2.23 4.88 11.90
N ALA A 59 2.29 6.09 11.33
CA ALA A 59 1.25 6.53 10.40
C ALA A 59 1.22 5.64 9.15
N PHE A 60 2.39 5.29 8.65
CA PHE A 60 2.49 4.38 7.50
C PHE A 60 1.84 3.04 7.84
N GLN A 61 2.16 2.49 9.02
CA GLN A 61 1.62 1.21 9.43
C GLN A 61 0.10 1.26 9.58
N ASP A 62 -0.43 2.38 10.07
CA ASP A 62 -1.88 2.53 10.20
C ASP A 62 -2.58 2.44 8.85
N HIS A 63 -2.03 3.10 7.83
CA HIS A 63 -2.61 3.02 6.50
C HIS A 63 -2.52 1.60 5.95
N LEU A 64 -1.38 0.96 6.15
CA LEU A 64 -1.20 -0.42 5.70
C LEU A 64 -2.19 -1.35 6.37
N ASP A 65 -2.36 -1.21 7.70
CA ASP A 65 -3.30 -2.05 8.43
C ASP A 65 -4.73 -1.85 7.95
N GLN A 66 -5.12 -0.61 7.67
CA GLN A 66 -6.46 -0.33 7.15
C GLN A 66 -6.67 -0.99 5.80
N LEU A 67 -5.69 -0.92 4.93
CA LEU A 67 -5.80 -1.55 3.62
C LEU A 67 -5.88 -3.07 3.75
N GLU A 68 -4.98 -3.65 4.54
CA GLU A 68 -4.93 -5.10 4.67
C GLU A 68 -6.18 -5.64 5.35
N SER A 69 -6.69 -4.95 6.37
CA SER A 69 -7.89 -5.41 7.05
C SER A 69 -9.13 -5.25 6.17
N SER A 70 -9.05 -4.44 5.13
CA SER A 70 -10.13 -4.31 4.16
C SER A 70 -10.00 -5.28 2.99
N GLY A 71 -9.01 -6.17 3.05
CA GLY A 71 -8.84 -7.19 2.02
C GLY A 71 -8.01 -6.77 0.84
N ILE A 72 -7.25 -5.69 0.97
CA ILE A 72 -6.43 -5.20 -0.14
C ILE A 72 -5.02 -5.74 0.04
N THR A 73 -4.48 -6.29 -1.04
CA THR A 73 -3.11 -6.79 -1.08
C THR A 73 -2.25 -5.78 -1.84
N ILE A 74 -1.21 -5.31 -1.18
CA ILE A 74 -0.30 -4.35 -1.80
C ILE A 74 0.79 -5.13 -2.51
N GLN A 75 0.90 -4.93 -3.82
CA GLN A 75 1.92 -5.56 -4.64
C GLN A 75 3.20 -4.76 -4.65
N SER A 76 3.04 -3.43 -4.68
CA SER A 76 4.16 -2.52 -4.75
C SER A 76 3.68 -1.17 -4.24
N LEU A 77 4.58 -0.43 -3.61
CA LEU A 77 4.24 0.91 -3.14
C LEU A 77 4.63 1.98 -4.14
N ASP A 78 5.69 1.75 -4.89
CA ASP A 78 6.19 2.77 -5.82
C ASP A 78 6.78 2.09 -7.05
N PRO A 79 6.06 2.07 -8.18
CA PRO A 79 4.74 2.67 -8.36
C PRO A 79 3.67 1.95 -7.54
N ALA A 80 2.64 2.67 -7.14
CA ALA A 80 1.59 2.08 -6.34
C ALA A 80 0.86 1.01 -7.14
N HIS A 81 0.69 -0.16 -6.53
CA HIS A 81 0.04 -1.29 -7.17
C HIS A 81 -0.58 -2.17 -6.10
N CYS A 82 -1.87 -2.39 -6.19
CA CYS A 82 -2.58 -3.24 -5.24
C CYS A 82 -3.67 -4.03 -5.94
N SER A 83 -4.18 -5.03 -5.25
CA SER A 83 -5.27 -5.83 -5.76
C SER A 83 -6.26 -6.12 -4.63
N PHE A 84 -7.51 -6.35 -5.01
CA PHE A 84 -8.56 -6.65 -4.06
C PHE A 84 -9.67 -7.40 -4.78
N ALA A 85 -10.42 -8.19 -4.01
CA ALA A 85 -11.55 -8.93 -4.55
C ALA A 85 -12.78 -8.02 -4.56
N SER A 86 -13.54 -8.13 -5.62
CA SER A 86 -14.79 -7.36 -5.74
C SER A 86 -15.83 -8.24 -6.38
N PRO A 87 -17.07 -8.26 -5.86
CA PRO A 87 -18.12 -9.04 -6.50
C PRO A 87 -18.61 -8.33 -7.75
N VAL A 88 -18.72 -9.08 -8.84
CA VAL A 88 -19.28 -8.57 -10.09
C VAL A 88 -20.23 -9.64 -10.58
N GLU A 89 -21.51 -9.28 -10.63
CA GLU A 89 -22.56 -10.17 -11.12
C GLU A 89 -22.55 -11.55 -10.45
N GLY A 90 -22.34 -11.54 -9.12
CA GLY A 90 -22.35 -12.77 -8.37
C GLY A 90 -21.06 -13.56 -8.36
N CYS A 91 -20.06 -13.10 -9.10
CA CYS A 91 -18.76 -13.74 -9.13
C CYS A 91 -17.73 -12.83 -8.51
N ASP A 92 -16.79 -13.42 -7.77
CA ASP A 92 -15.67 -12.65 -7.25
C ASP A 92 -14.63 -12.49 -8.33
N VAL A 93 -14.20 -11.29 -8.53
CA VAL A 93 -13.12 -10.99 -9.46
C VAL A 93 -12.02 -10.27 -8.69
N VAL A 94 -10.81 -10.39 -9.18
CA VAL A 94 -9.69 -9.64 -8.62
C VAL A 94 -9.55 -8.36 -9.42
N VAL A 95 -9.59 -7.24 -8.71
CA VAL A 95 -9.38 -5.93 -9.32
C VAL A 95 -7.96 -5.52 -8.95
N SER A 96 -7.18 -5.18 -9.95
CA SER A 96 -5.83 -4.64 -9.74
C SER A 96 -5.80 -3.19 -10.13
N TRP A 97 -5.10 -2.40 -9.34
CA TRP A 97 -4.89 -1.01 -9.66
C TRP A 97 -3.41 -0.70 -9.59
N SER A 98 -2.91 -0.03 -10.63
CA SER A 98 -1.55 0.46 -10.68
C SER A 98 -1.59 1.92 -11.08
N GLU A 99 -0.77 2.75 -10.43
CA GLU A 99 -0.77 4.16 -10.78
C GLU A 99 -0.28 4.41 -12.21
N ASN A 100 0.42 3.46 -12.79
CA ASN A 100 0.91 3.58 -14.16
C ASN A 100 -0.07 3.02 -15.19
N GLU A 101 -0.85 2.04 -14.81
CA GLU A 101 -1.68 1.30 -15.77
C GLU A 101 -3.17 1.42 -15.51
N GLY A 102 -3.57 1.91 -14.35
CA GLY A 102 -4.97 2.05 -14.01
C GLY A 102 -5.58 0.75 -13.50
N LEU A 103 -6.87 0.61 -13.67
CA LEU A 103 -7.62 -0.52 -13.15
C LEU A 103 -7.65 -1.66 -14.16
N GLU A 104 -7.48 -2.87 -13.67
CA GLU A 104 -7.59 -4.09 -14.47
C GLU A 104 -8.40 -5.11 -13.69
N LEU A 105 -9.14 -5.92 -14.41
CA LEU A 105 -9.96 -6.96 -13.83
C LEU A 105 -9.42 -8.33 -14.21
N ASP A 106 -9.27 -9.19 -13.22
CA ASP A 106 -8.88 -10.58 -13.44
C ASP A 106 -9.92 -11.48 -12.78
N VAL A 107 -10.21 -12.60 -13.45
CA VAL A 107 -11.11 -13.58 -12.87
C VAL A 107 -10.33 -14.42 -11.87
N MET A 108 -10.96 -14.71 -10.72
CA MET A 108 -10.34 -15.56 -9.72
C MET A 108 -10.01 -16.93 -10.33
N PRO A 109 -8.83 -17.47 -10.03
CA PRO A 109 -8.44 -18.74 -10.64
C PRO A 109 -9.40 -19.90 -10.40
N GLU A 110 -10.07 -19.93 -9.26
CA GLU A 110 -11.00 -21.01 -8.99
C GLU A 110 -12.22 -21.00 -9.90
N PHE A 111 -12.47 -19.91 -10.57
CA PHE A 111 -13.58 -19.81 -11.51
C PHE A 111 -13.17 -20.11 -12.94
N SER A 112 -11.89 -20.26 -13.16
CA SER A 112 -11.40 -20.62 -14.48
C SER A 112 -11.10 -22.09 -14.59
N SER A 113 -11.44 -22.84 -13.56
CA SER A 113 -11.24 -24.27 -13.64
C SER A 113 -12.17 -24.86 -14.67
N GLY A 114 -11.87 -25.56 -15.32
CA GLY A 114 -12.48 -25.89 -16.51
C GLY A 114 -11.71 -25.18 -17.51
N SER A 115 -11.27 -24.51 -17.32
CA SER A 115 -10.67 -23.90 -18.01
C SER A 115 -9.66 -23.22 -18.19
N GLU A 116 -9.48 -23.40 -17.89
CA GLU A 116 -8.76 -22.67 -17.97
C GLU A 116 -8.26 -21.76 -18.48
N ARG A 117 -8.21 -21.58 -18.71
CA ARG A 117 -7.89 -20.47 -18.79
C ARG A 117 -7.98 -19.64 -19.61
N HIS A 118 -8.51 -19.48 -19.40
CA HIS A 118 -8.72 -18.55 -19.91
C HIS A 118 -8.62 -17.69 -20.01
N PRO A 119 -8.70 -17.46 -20.09
CA PRO A 119 -8.68 -16.46 -20.06
C PRO A 119 -8.86 -15.58 -20.15
N LEU A 120 -8.82 -15.22 -19.67
CA LEU A 120 -8.98 -14.21 -19.60
C LEU A 120 -8.67 -13.60 -20.36
N MET A 121 -8.64 -13.75 -20.45
CA MET A 121 -8.24 -13.21 -20.94
C MET A 121 -7.76 -13.54 -21.83
N ARG A 122 -7.65 -14.17 -21.82
CA ARG A 122 -7.35 -14.38 -22.59
C ARG A 122 -7.68 -14.66 -23.33
N GLU A 123 -8.07 -15.15 -22.80
CA GLU A 123 -8.55 -15.35 -23.32
C GLU A 123 -8.94 -15.19 -23.76
#